data_8352c2d9f206c762d28b3fbdceb23b57
#
_entry.id   8352c2d9f206c762d28b3fbdceb23b57
#
_cell.length_a   1.000
_cell.length_b   1.000
_cell.length_c   1.000
_cell.angle_alpha   90.00
_cell.angle_beta   90.00
_cell.angle_gamma   90.00
#
_symmetry.space_group_name_H-M   'P 1'
#
loop_
_entity.id
_entity.type
_entity.pdbx_description
1 polymer ?
#
loop_
_entity_poly.entity_id
_entity_poly.type
_entity_poly.pdbx_seq_one_letter_code
_entity_poly.pdbx_strand_id
1 'polypeptide(L)'
;MLDRSYADFAWEQAAALLGVDSPTGYTENAAAWVMDAFGALGFAARKTGKGGVLIDLGGADNGDGLLLEAHTDTLGAMVSQVKGTGRLALTPLGGMNPNNGEAENVR
;
A
#
# COMPACT_ATOMS: atom_id res chain seq x y z
N MET A 1 -20.62 11.72 -17.11
CA MET A 1 -20.71 11.57 -15.64
C MET A 1 -20.29 10.14 -15.33
N LEU A 2 -19.29 9.94 -14.45
CA LEU A 2 -18.89 8.58 -14.05
C LEU A 2 -20.05 7.90 -13.32
N ASP A 3 -20.27 6.63 -13.60
CA ASP A 3 -21.27 5.83 -12.90
C ASP A 3 -20.86 5.71 -11.41
N ARG A 4 -21.83 5.77 -10.52
CA ARG A 4 -21.63 5.61 -9.07
C ARG A 4 -20.97 4.27 -8.71
N SER A 5 -21.19 3.24 -9.51
CA SER A 5 -20.55 1.93 -9.34
C SER A 5 -19.02 2.00 -9.32
N TYR A 6 -18.40 2.91 -10.08
CA TYR A 6 -16.95 3.11 -10.04
C TYR A 6 -16.47 3.70 -8.71
N ALA A 7 -17.25 4.63 -8.15
CA ALA A 7 -16.92 5.21 -6.84
C ALA A 7 -17.07 4.18 -5.72
N ASP A 8 -18.13 3.39 -5.76
CA ASP A 8 -18.38 2.33 -4.78
C ASP A 8 -17.28 1.26 -4.87
N PHE A 9 -16.90 0.82 -6.07
CA PHE A 9 -15.78 -0.10 -6.29
C PHE A 9 -14.46 0.48 -5.76
N ALA A 10 -14.14 1.74 -6.09
CA ALA A 10 -12.92 2.37 -5.63
C ALA A 10 -12.85 2.45 -4.10
N TRP A 11 -13.98 2.75 -3.45
CA TRP A 11 -14.08 2.78 -1.99
C TRP A 11 -13.84 1.40 -1.37
N GLU A 12 -14.47 0.37 -1.90
CA GLU A 12 -14.30 -1.01 -1.44
C GLU A 12 -12.84 -1.47 -1.57
N GLN A 13 -12.20 -1.21 -2.73
CA GLN A 13 -10.80 -1.57 -2.96
C GLN A 13 -9.86 -0.77 -2.05
N ALA A 14 -10.11 0.52 -1.85
CA ALA A 14 -9.31 1.34 -0.96
C ALA A 14 -9.42 0.85 0.50
N ALA A 15 -10.63 0.54 0.98
CA ALA A 15 -10.83 0.00 2.33
C ALA A 15 -10.13 -1.34 2.52
N ALA A 16 -10.19 -2.23 1.52
CA ALA A 16 -9.55 -3.54 1.57
C ALA A 16 -8.01 -3.41 1.58
N LEU A 17 -7.44 -2.58 0.69
CA LEU A 17 -5.98 -2.36 0.62
C LEU A 17 -5.44 -1.70 1.90
N LEU A 18 -6.14 -0.69 2.43
CA LEU A 18 -5.75 -0.02 3.69
C LEU A 18 -5.88 -0.95 4.90
N GLY A 19 -6.64 -2.03 4.80
CA GLY A 19 -6.69 -3.11 5.79
C GLY A 19 -5.44 -4.00 5.81
N VAL A 20 -4.58 -3.94 4.78
CA VAL A 20 -3.33 -4.69 4.69
C VAL A 20 -2.20 -3.89 5.31
N ASP A 21 -1.49 -4.47 6.28
CA ASP A 21 -0.33 -3.79 6.89
C ASP A 21 0.77 -3.55 5.86
N SER A 22 1.14 -2.29 5.68
CA SER A 22 2.12 -1.88 4.68
C SER A 22 2.98 -0.69 5.13
N PRO A 23 3.57 -0.72 6.34
CA PRO A 23 4.51 0.34 6.71
C PRO A 23 5.72 0.33 5.78
N THR A 24 6.30 1.52 5.55
CA THR A 24 7.49 1.67 4.69
C THR A 24 8.57 0.65 5.04
N GLY A 25 9.00 -0.13 4.06
CA GLY A 25 9.96 -1.23 4.22
C GLY A 25 9.32 -2.60 4.49
N TYR A 26 8.01 -2.67 4.74
CA TYR A 26 7.25 -3.92 4.92
C TYR A 26 6.00 -3.91 4.04
N THR A 27 6.18 -3.91 2.71
CA THR A 27 5.12 -3.70 1.70
C THR A 27 4.76 -4.94 0.90
N GLU A 28 5.35 -6.09 1.23
CA GLU A 28 5.18 -7.34 0.47
C GLU A 28 3.71 -7.78 0.38
N ASN A 29 2.97 -7.71 1.50
CA ASN A 29 1.58 -8.13 1.54
C ASN A 29 0.67 -7.20 0.72
N ALA A 30 0.92 -5.89 0.77
CA ALA A 30 0.18 -4.94 -0.06
C ALA A 30 0.49 -5.12 -1.54
N ALA A 31 1.75 -5.38 -1.90
CA ALA A 31 2.13 -5.69 -3.28
C ALA A 31 1.44 -6.97 -3.78
N ALA A 32 1.40 -8.04 -2.96
CA ALA A 32 0.70 -9.27 -3.28
C ALA A 32 -0.81 -9.02 -3.47
N TRP A 33 -1.43 -8.28 -2.56
CA TRP A 33 -2.84 -7.91 -2.65
C TRP A 33 -3.15 -7.16 -3.96
N VAL A 34 -2.32 -6.18 -4.35
CA VAL A 34 -2.48 -5.44 -5.61
C VAL A 34 -2.36 -6.37 -6.82
N MET A 35 -1.38 -7.28 -6.81
CA MET A 35 -1.22 -8.25 -7.90
C MET A 35 -2.45 -9.16 -8.05
N ASP A 36 -2.98 -9.65 -6.92
CA ASP A 36 -4.17 -10.51 -6.91
C ASP A 36 -5.43 -9.74 -7.38
N ALA A 37 -5.60 -8.49 -6.92
CA ALA A 37 -6.73 -7.66 -7.32
C ALA A 37 -6.75 -7.38 -8.83
N PHE A 38 -5.60 -7.02 -9.43
CA PHE A 38 -5.51 -6.83 -10.88
C PHE A 38 -5.59 -8.16 -11.65
N GLY A 39 -5.05 -9.24 -11.09
CA GLY A 39 -5.20 -10.58 -11.64
C GLY A 39 -6.66 -11.03 -11.75
N ALA A 40 -7.47 -10.73 -10.72
CA ALA A 40 -8.91 -11.00 -10.73
C ALA A 40 -9.67 -10.21 -11.81
N LEU A 41 -9.14 -9.05 -12.22
CA LEU A 41 -9.66 -8.26 -13.34
C LEU A 41 -9.13 -8.73 -14.72
N GLY A 42 -8.26 -9.74 -14.75
CA GLY A 42 -7.70 -10.30 -15.97
C GLY A 42 -6.40 -9.62 -16.46
N PHE A 43 -5.80 -8.74 -15.65
CA PHE A 43 -4.55 -8.08 -16.00
C PHE A 43 -3.34 -8.82 -15.45
N ALA A 44 -2.27 -8.91 -16.24
CA ALA A 44 -1.00 -9.46 -15.80
C ALA A 44 -0.24 -8.41 -14.97
N ALA A 45 0.03 -8.73 -13.72
CA ALA A 45 0.85 -7.90 -12.85
C ALA A 45 2.22 -8.55 -12.63
N ARG A 46 3.28 -7.73 -12.55
CA ARG A 46 4.63 -8.20 -12.23
C ARG A 46 5.28 -7.34 -11.17
N LYS A 47 6.06 -7.98 -10.31
CA LYS A 47 6.85 -7.30 -9.30
C LYS A 47 8.11 -6.70 -9.90
N THR A 48 8.47 -5.49 -9.51
CA THR A 48 9.73 -4.85 -9.86
C THR A 48 10.84 -5.27 -8.89
N GLY A 49 12.10 -5.03 -9.27
CA GLY A 49 13.26 -5.32 -8.40
C GLY A 49 13.26 -4.55 -7.07
N LYS A 50 12.51 -3.46 -6.96
CA LYS A 50 12.35 -2.67 -5.73
C LYS A 50 11.06 -2.96 -4.97
N GLY A 51 10.32 -4.01 -5.35
CA GLY A 51 9.09 -4.41 -4.66
C GLY A 51 7.81 -3.70 -5.13
N GLY A 52 7.88 -2.77 -6.06
CA GLY A 52 6.69 -2.17 -6.67
C GLY A 52 5.98 -3.15 -7.60
N VAL A 53 4.71 -2.90 -7.89
CA VAL A 53 3.91 -3.68 -8.84
C VAL A 53 3.73 -2.88 -10.12
N LEU A 54 3.97 -3.50 -11.25
CA LEU A 54 3.73 -2.94 -12.56
C LEU A 54 2.67 -3.76 -13.28
N ILE A 55 1.65 -3.07 -13.77
CA ILE A 55 0.53 -3.65 -14.49
C ILE A 55 0.43 -2.98 -15.86
N ASP A 56 0.39 -3.79 -16.91
CA ASP A 56 0.11 -3.31 -18.26
C ASP A 56 -1.40 -3.41 -18.51
N LEU A 57 -2.04 -2.25 -18.62
CA LEU A 57 -3.48 -2.19 -18.89
C LEU A 57 -3.80 -2.27 -20.39
N GLY A 58 -2.76 -2.34 -21.21
CA GLY A 58 -2.91 -2.27 -22.67
C GLY A 58 -3.19 -0.86 -23.17
N GLY A 59 -3.19 -0.70 -24.45
CA GLY A 59 -3.46 0.57 -25.11
C GLY A 59 -3.56 0.39 -26.62
N ALA A 60 -4.05 1.41 -27.31
CA ALA A 60 -4.16 1.43 -28.78
C ALA A 60 -2.82 1.70 -29.46
N ASP A 61 -1.89 2.36 -28.77
CA ASP A 61 -0.57 2.75 -29.26
C ASP A 61 0.49 2.46 -28.20
N ASN A 62 1.47 1.64 -28.56
CA ASN A 62 2.61 1.32 -27.71
C ASN A 62 3.73 2.39 -27.73
N GLY A 63 3.64 3.36 -28.64
CA GLY A 63 4.63 4.43 -28.78
C GLY A 63 4.33 5.67 -27.94
N ASP A 64 3.09 5.81 -27.45
CA ASP A 64 2.64 6.95 -26.64
C ASP A 64 1.87 6.44 -25.40
N GLY A 65 2.63 6.02 -24.40
CA GLY A 65 2.12 5.42 -23.18
C GLY A 65 1.83 6.43 -22.08
N LEU A 66 0.73 6.24 -21.35
CA LEU A 66 0.42 6.95 -20.11
C LEU A 66 0.83 6.09 -18.91
N LEU A 67 1.71 6.63 -18.05
CA LEU A 67 2.02 6.01 -16.76
C LEU A 67 1.14 6.64 -15.67
N LEU A 68 0.40 5.80 -14.95
CA LEU A 68 -0.29 6.15 -13.71
C LEU A 68 0.48 5.52 -12.55
N GLU A 69 0.85 6.30 -11.57
CA GLU A 69 1.56 5.80 -10.39
C GLU A 69 0.90 6.23 -9.08
N ALA A 70 1.00 5.38 -8.09
CA ALA A 70 0.58 5.63 -6.73
C ALA A 70 1.43 4.78 -5.77
N HIS A 71 1.47 5.16 -4.49
CA HIS A 71 2.16 4.37 -3.46
C HIS A 71 1.16 3.61 -2.59
N THR A 72 1.60 2.48 -2.04
CA THR A 72 0.82 1.64 -1.12
C THR A 72 1.40 1.62 0.29
N ASP A 73 2.62 2.14 0.48
CA ASP A 73 3.21 2.19 1.80
C ASP A 73 2.53 3.23 2.68
N THR A 74 2.40 2.88 3.95
CA THR A 74 1.77 3.71 4.97
C THR A 74 2.79 4.17 5.99
N LEU A 75 2.43 5.19 6.76
CA LEU A 75 3.17 5.58 7.94
C LEU A 75 3.18 4.44 8.96
N GLY A 76 4.24 4.37 9.74
CA GLY A 76 4.39 3.36 10.78
C GLY A 76 5.53 3.65 11.72
N ALA A 77 5.84 2.69 12.56
CA ALA A 77 6.98 2.73 13.44
C ALA A 77 7.63 1.34 13.57
N MET A 78 8.93 1.34 13.76
CA MET A 78 9.70 0.11 13.96
C MET A 78 10.22 0.06 15.39
N VAL A 79 10.16 -1.12 16.00
CA VAL A 79 10.74 -1.33 17.34
C VAL A 79 12.26 -1.20 17.25
N SER A 80 12.81 -0.19 17.91
CA SER A 80 14.26 0.04 18.00
C SER A 80 14.88 -0.58 19.25
N GLN A 81 14.10 -0.74 20.32
CA GLN A 81 14.58 -1.35 21.57
C GLN A 81 13.41 -1.90 22.39
N VAL A 82 13.63 -3.05 23.00
CA VAL A 82 12.80 -3.57 24.09
C VAL A 82 13.48 -3.21 25.43
N LYS A 83 12.84 -2.37 26.21
CA LYS A 83 13.39 -1.91 27.50
C LYS A 83 13.16 -2.96 28.59
N GLY A 84 14.00 -2.98 29.63
CA GLY A 84 13.86 -3.89 30.76
C GLY A 84 12.53 -3.76 31.54
N THR A 85 11.82 -2.65 31.37
CA THR A 85 10.48 -2.40 31.94
C THR A 85 9.34 -3.02 31.10
N GLY A 86 9.64 -3.70 29.99
CA GLY A 86 8.66 -4.19 29.02
C GLY A 86 8.14 -3.14 28.03
N ARG A 87 8.56 -1.89 28.15
CA ARG A 87 8.21 -0.84 27.18
C ARG A 87 9.05 -0.98 25.92
N LEU A 88 8.46 -0.60 24.78
CA LEU A 88 9.15 -0.54 23.49
C LEU A 88 9.62 0.91 23.21
N ALA A 89 10.83 1.06 22.71
CA ALA A 89 11.23 2.26 22.02
C ALA A 89 10.98 2.07 20.53
N LEU A 90 10.39 3.07 19.89
CA LEU A 90 10.02 3.04 18.49
C LEU A 90 10.80 4.08 17.71
N THR A 91 11.08 3.76 16.44
CA THR A 91 11.60 4.71 15.46
C THR A 91 10.55 4.95 14.39
N PRO A 92 10.23 6.19 14.00
CA PRO A 92 9.26 6.48 12.96
C PRO A 92 9.69 5.89 11.61
N LEU A 93 8.73 5.39 10.85
CA LEU A 93 8.89 5.05 9.45
C LEU A 93 8.13 6.08 8.61
N GLY A 94 8.83 6.66 7.60
CA GLY A 94 8.28 7.79 6.85
C GLY A 94 8.15 9.04 7.71
N GLY A 95 7.24 9.92 7.32
CA GLY A 95 6.98 11.21 7.98
C GLY A 95 5.99 11.15 9.16
N MET A 96 5.94 10.04 9.91
CA MET A 96 5.01 9.90 11.02
C MET A 96 5.33 10.88 12.16
N ASN A 97 4.33 11.68 12.53
CA ASN A 97 4.40 12.47 13.75
C ASN A 97 4.10 11.57 14.96
N PRO A 98 4.98 11.47 15.98
CA PRO A 98 4.75 10.63 17.15
C PRO A 98 3.43 10.90 17.87
N ASN A 99 2.94 12.15 17.85
CA ASN A 99 1.66 12.50 18.47
C ASN A 99 0.46 11.79 17.83
N ASN A 100 0.59 11.35 16.59
CA ASN A 100 -0.48 10.59 15.91
C ASN A 100 -0.64 9.16 16.46
N GLY A 101 0.34 8.67 17.23
CA GLY A 101 0.28 7.36 17.88
C GLY A 101 -0.14 7.41 19.35
N GLU A 102 -0.36 8.60 19.92
CA GLU A 102 -0.79 8.73 21.31
C GLU A 102 -2.23 8.23 21.46
N ALA A 103 -2.44 7.34 22.43
CA ALA A 103 -3.75 6.74 22.78
C ALA A 103 -4.41 5.93 21.62
N GLU A 104 -3.65 5.62 20.55
CA GLU A 104 -4.15 4.79 19.46
C GLU A 104 -3.77 3.31 19.64
N ASN A 105 -4.63 2.43 19.14
CA ASN A 105 -4.32 1.01 19.01
C ASN A 105 -3.44 0.80 17.79
N VAL A 106 -2.27 0.20 18.00
CA VAL A 106 -1.32 -0.13 16.93
C VAL A 106 -1.16 -1.65 16.80
N ARG A 107 -0.85 -2.09 15.62
CA ARG A 107 -0.60 -3.49 15.29
C ARG A 107 0.66 -3.64 14.45
#